data_bf6bec3196e5af4a3139152b569776ec
#
_entry.id   bf6bec3196e5af4a3139152b569776ec
#
_cell.length_a   1.000
_cell.length_b   1.000
_cell.length_c   1.000
_cell.angle_alpha   90.00
_cell.angle_beta   90.00
_cell.angle_gamma   90.00
#
_symmetry.space_group_name_H-M   'P 1'
#
loop_
_entity.id
_entity.type
_entity.pdbx_description
1 polymer ?
#
loop_
_entity_poly.entity_id
_entity_poly.type
_entity_poly.pdbx_seq_one_letter_code
_entity_poly.pdbx_strand_id
1 'polypeptide(L)'
;MDLAPLRAPTPPAWVAEAVRRWPELLADHANCEKKAASTALALMFAYPEDRELTARLSRLAREELRHFEQVDRLMQDQGLPYLRQKPGRYASRLRAALRTHEPFRKLDLLLSGALIEARSCERFRLLASLPEGAGLPAPVAALYAALEASEARHYQLYLRLAERHAQEAGLAERRAEAGALIATRLAELAVIEAEAATSPDTEFRFHSGEPAAGEPAVGEPVLRESDLSAREP
;
A
#
# COMPACT_ATOMS: atom_id res chain seq x y z
N MET A 1 1.24 16.63 8.08
CA MET A 1 1.31 16.56 6.61
C MET A 1 -0.09 16.37 6.10
N ASP A 2 -0.57 17.23 5.25
CA ASP A 2 -1.90 17.09 4.65
C ASP A 2 -1.83 15.94 3.62
N LEU A 3 -2.50 14.82 3.92
CA LEU A 3 -2.62 13.65 3.02
C LEU A 3 -3.77 13.83 2.02
N ALA A 4 -4.11 15.08 1.71
CA ALA A 4 -4.99 15.33 0.59
C ALA A 4 -4.37 14.73 -0.67
N PRO A 5 -4.76 13.51 -1.02
CA PRO A 5 -5.89 13.43 -1.95
C PRO A 5 -6.95 12.42 -1.53
N LEU A 6 -6.79 11.74 -0.39
CA LEU A 6 -7.76 10.73 0.01
C LEU A 6 -9.15 11.33 0.24
N ARG A 7 -10.18 10.76 -0.37
CA ARG A 7 -11.56 11.24 -0.30
C ARG A 7 -12.35 10.69 0.88
N ALA A 8 -11.89 9.61 1.48
CA ALA A 8 -12.52 9.01 2.65
C ALA A 8 -11.44 8.54 3.63
N PRO A 9 -11.64 8.70 4.95
CA PRO A 9 -10.77 8.11 5.96
C PRO A 9 -10.96 6.59 5.99
N THR A 10 -9.95 5.88 6.53
CA THR A 10 -10.08 4.45 6.81
C THR A 10 -11.22 4.21 7.80
N PRO A 11 -12.15 3.25 7.52
CA PRO A 11 -13.27 2.97 8.40
C PRO A 11 -12.82 2.49 9.79
N PRO A 12 -13.47 2.93 10.89
CA PRO A 12 -13.15 2.44 12.23
C PRO A 12 -13.29 0.92 12.36
N ALA A 13 -14.23 0.30 11.64
CA ALA A 13 -14.38 -1.16 11.59
C ALA A 13 -13.13 -1.86 11.04
N TRP A 14 -12.46 -1.28 10.03
CA TRP A 14 -11.19 -1.80 9.53
C TRP A 14 -10.10 -1.72 10.61
N VAL A 15 -10.03 -0.61 11.36
CA VAL A 15 -9.03 -0.44 12.44
C VAL A 15 -9.23 -1.48 13.54
N ALA A 16 -10.48 -1.70 13.96
CA ALA A 16 -10.82 -2.72 14.94
C ALA A 16 -10.41 -4.13 14.48
N GLU A 17 -10.64 -4.43 13.21
CA GLU A 17 -10.25 -5.71 12.61
C GLU A 17 -8.73 -5.83 12.48
N ALA A 18 -8.03 -4.75 12.16
CA ALA A 18 -6.58 -4.70 12.08
C ALA A 18 -5.92 -5.01 13.44
N VAL A 19 -6.49 -4.48 14.51
CA VAL A 19 -6.05 -4.80 15.87
C VAL A 19 -6.32 -6.27 16.23
N ARG A 20 -7.49 -6.77 15.91
CA ARG A 20 -7.87 -8.16 16.20
C ARG A 20 -7.06 -9.19 15.41
N ARG A 21 -6.73 -8.87 14.15
CA ARG A 21 -6.03 -9.76 13.19
C ARG A 21 -4.63 -9.23 12.84
N TRP A 22 -3.96 -8.56 13.77
CA TRP A 22 -2.63 -7.97 13.51
C TRP A 22 -1.59 -8.97 12.94
N PRO A 23 -1.59 -10.28 13.27
CA PRO A 23 -0.66 -11.23 12.64
C PRO A 23 -0.90 -11.38 11.15
N GLU A 24 -2.17 -11.47 10.74
CA GLU A 24 -2.56 -11.56 9.34
C GLU A 24 -2.30 -10.24 8.60
N LEU A 25 -2.52 -9.11 9.29
CA LEU A 25 -2.20 -7.78 8.78
C LEU A 25 -0.71 -7.65 8.45
N LEU A 26 0.19 -8.09 9.34
CA LEU A 26 1.64 -8.09 9.10
C LEU A 26 2.02 -8.96 7.90
N ALA A 27 1.44 -10.16 7.79
CA ALA A 27 1.70 -11.05 6.66
C ALA A 27 1.27 -10.44 5.32
N ASP A 28 0.11 -9.75 5.28
CA ASP A 28 -0.32 -9.03 4.07
C ASP A 28 0.53 -7.78 3.82
N HIS A 29 0.91 -7.05 4.87
CA HIS A 29 1.80 -5.90 4.76
C HIS A 29 3.15 -6.31 4.13
N ALA A 30 3.79 -7.39 4.61
CA ALA A 30 5.00 -7.93 3.97
C ALA A 30 4.80 -8.25 2.48
N ASN A 31 3.60 -8.69 2.08
CA ASN A 31 3.26 -8.88 0.67
C ASN A 31 3.06 -7.55 -0.07
N CYS A 32 2.54 -6.51 0.59
CA CYS A 32 2.39 -5.18 -0.01
C CYS A 32 3.76 -4.58 -0.36
N GLU A 33 4.75 -4.66 0.53
CA GLU A 33 6.11 -4.18 0.29
C GLU A 33 6.76 -4.85 -0.94
N LYS A 34 6.64 -6.18 -1.05
CA LYS A 34 7.10 -6.91 -2.25
C LYS A 34 6.39 -6.48 -3.53
N LYS A 35 5.09 -6.20 -3.46
CA LYS A 35 4.31 -5.72 -4.60
C LYS A 35 4.72 -4.30 -4.99
N ALA A 36 4.99 -3.42 -4.01
CA ALA A 36 5.48 -2.06 -4.25
C ALA A 36 6.84 -2.10 -4.96
N ALA A 37 7.80 -2.89 -4.48
CA ALA A 37 9.08 -3.12 -5.15
C ALA A 37 8.89 -3.66 -6.57
N SER A 38 8.04 -4.67 -6.76
CA SER A 38 7.73 -5.25 -8.07
C SER A 38 7.09 -4.24 -9.02
N THR A 39 6.22 -3.36 -8.53
CA THR A 39 5.59 -2.29 -9.33
C THR A 39 6.63 -1.28 -9.79
N ALA A 40 7.55 -0.87 -8.92
CA ALA A 40 8.66 0.00 -9.28
C ALA A 40 9.53 -0.62 -10.38
N LEU A 41 9.89 -1.90 -10.25
CA LEU A 41 10.64 -2.64 -11.29
C LEU A 41 9.84 -2.74 -12.60
N ALA A 42 8.55 -3.02 -12.55
CA ALA A 42 7.71 -3.09 -13.74
C ALA A 42 7.65 -1.75 -14.51
N LEU A 43 7.60 -0.62 -13.79
CA LEU A 43 7.68 0.70 -14.39
C LEU A 43 9.05 0.97 -15.03
N MET A 44 10.14 0.52 -14.41
CA MET A 44 11.49 0.62 -15.00
C MET A 44 11.61 -0.18 -16.29
N PHE A 45 11.00 -1.36 -16.37
CA PHE A 45 10.96 -2.16 -17.60
C PHE A 45 10.07 -1.55 -18.68
N ALA A 46 8.96 -0.91 -18.28
CA ALA A 46 8.04 -0.31 -19.24
C ALA A 46 8.59 0.99 -19.86
N TYR A 47 9.46 1.71 -19.15
CA TYR A 47 9.99 3.03 -19.57
C TYR A 47 11.52 3.10 -19.40
N PRO A 48 12.30 2.22 -20.06
CA PRO A 48 13.74 2.12 -19.86
C PRO A 48 14.52 3.36 -20.37
N GLU A 49 13.93 4.11 -21.29
CA GLU A 49 14.47 5.35 -21.84
C GLU A 49 14.43 6.52 -20.83
N ASP A 50 13.52 6.49 -19.86
CA ASP A 50 13.39 7.50 -18.82
C ASP A 50 14.41 7.26 -17.69
N ARG A 51 15.60 7.83 -17.87
CA ARG A 51 16.74 7.65 -16.96
C ARG A 51 16.47 8.16 -15.55
N GLU A 52 15.74 9.25 -15.41
CA GLU A 52 15.40 9.77 -14.09
C GLU A 52 14.38 8.89 -13.38
N LEU A 53 13.32 8.48 -14.05
CA LEU A 53 12.34 7.53 -13.56
C LEU A 53 13.04 6.26 -13.06
N THR A 54 13.85 5.62 -13.92
CA THR A 54 14.54 4.36 -13.58
C THR A 54 15.48 4.52 -12.39
N ALA A 55 16.22 5.62 -12.30
CA ALA A 55 17.10 5.88 -11.16
C ALA A 55 16.34 6.09 -9.85
N ARG A 56 15.20 6.78 -9.88
CA ARG A 56 14.35 7.03 -8.70
C ARG A 56 13.65 5.75 -8.26
N LEU A 57 13.02 5.02 -9.19
CA LEU A 57 12.29 3.80 -8.88
C LEU A 57 13.22 2.65 -8.47
N SER A 58 14.46 2.61 -8.96
CA SER A 58 15.47 1.67 -8.46
C SER A 58 15.80 1.87 -6.98
N ARG A 59 15.82 3.11 -6.49
CA ARG A 59 16.00 3.41 -5.05
C ARG A 59 14.76 3.02 -4.26
N LEU A 60 13.58 3.39 -4.76
CA LEU A 60 12.29 3.02 -4.16
C LEU A 60 12.20 1.48 -4.00
N ALA A 61 12.42 0.71 -5.07
CA ALA A 61 12.33 -0.75 -4.99
C ALA A 61 13.25 -1.37 -3.92
N ARG A 62 14.47 -0.82 -3.73
CA ARG A 62 15.36 -1.27 -2.66
C ARG A 62 14.89 -0.83 -1.27
N GLU A 63 14.21 0.30 -1.15
CA GLU A 63 13.61 0.78 0.11
C GLU A 63 12.45 -0.13 0.50
N GLU A 64 11.55 -0.47 -0.43
CA GLU A 64 10.43 -1.39 -0.20
C GLU A 64 10.89 -2.81 0.18
N LEU A 65 11.98 -3.31 -0.43
CA LEU A 65 12.55 -4.59 -0.02
C LEU A 65 13.15 -4.54 1.39
N ARG A 66 13.70 -3.40 1.82
CA ARG A 66 14.14 -3.23 3.23
C ARG A 66 12.95 -3.14 4.19
N HIS A 67 11.84 -2.51 3.79
CA HIS A 67 10.60 -2.51 4.57
C HIS A 67 10.08 -3.94 4.72
N PHE A 68 10.05 -4.71 3.63
CA PHE A 68 9.73 -6.13 3.68
C PHE A 68 10.59 -6.89 4.69
N GLU A 69 11.92 -6.71 4.67
CA GLU A 69 12.85 -7.36 5.60
C GLU A 69 12.57 -6.97 7.06
N GLN A 70 12.15 -5.72 7.32
CA GLN A 70 11.80 -5.26 8.66
C GLN A 70 10.50 -5.93 9.16
N VAL A 71 9.48 -6.00 8.29
CA VAL A 71 8.21 -6.66 8.61
C VAL A 71 8.43 -8.16 8.84
N ASP A 72 9.19 -8.82 7.95
CA ASP A 72 9.48 -10.26 8.05
C ASP A 72 10.27 -10.59 9.33
N ARG A 73 11.25 -9.77 9.69
CA ARG A 73 11.99 -9.91 10.95
C ARG A 73 11.06 -9.78 12.15
N LEU A 74 10.19 -8.76 12.17
CA LEU A 74 9.22 -8.61 13.24
C LEU A 74 8.30 -9.83 13.34
N MET A 75 7.85 -10.38 12.21
CA MET A 75 7.04 -11.61 12.20
C MET A 75 7.80 -12.79 12.82
N GLN A 76 9.07 -12.96 12.47
CA GLN A 76 9.93 -14.00 13.06
C GLN A 76 10.10 -13.82 14.58
N ASP A 77 10.38 -12.59 15.03
CA ASP A 77 10.54 -12.25 16.46
C ASP A 77 9.25 -12.50 17.27
N GLN A 78 8.08 -12.38 16.61
CA GLN A 78 6.76 -12.68 17.19
C GLN A 78 6.34 -14.16 17.00
N GLY A 79 7.17 -15.00 16.42
CA GLY A 79 6.85 -16.42 16.17
C GLY A 79 5.73 -16.63 15.15
N LEU A 80 5.49 -15.68 14.26
CA LEU A 80 4.40 -15.74 13.28
C LEU A 80 4.83 -16.48 12.01
N PRO A 81 3.99 -17.40 11.49
CA PRO A 81 4.27 -18.04 10.21
C PRO A 81 4.04 -17.07 9.05
N TYR A 82 4.87 -17.17 8.02
CA TYR A 82 4.65 -16.46 6.77
C TYR A 82 3.60 -17.20 5.92
N LEU A 83 2.36 -16.76 6.00
CA LEU A 83 1.25 -17.40 5.30
C LEU A 83 1.11 -16.87 3.87
N ARG A 84 0.88 -17.79 2.93
CA ARG A 84 0.53 -17.42 1.55
C ARG A 84 -0.89 -16.87 1.51
N GLN A 85 -1.02 -15.62 1.08
CA GLN A 85 -2.31 -14.95 0.96
C GLN A 85 -2.65 -14.69 -0.50
N LYS A 86 -3.94 -14.74 -0.83
CA LYS A 86 -4.45 -14.29 -2.13
C LYS A 86 -4.35 -12.76 -2.22
N PRO A 87 -4.07 -12.20 -3.41
CA PRO A 87 -4.09 -10.76 -3.60
C PRO A 87 -5.47 -10.16 -3.26
N GLY A 88 -5.47 -9.05 -2.53
CA GLY A 88 -6.69 -8.29 -2.28
C GLY A 88 -7.20 -7.55 -3.54
N ARG A 89 -8.42 -7.03 -3.49
CA ARG A 89 -9.12 -6.39 -4.62
C ARG A 89 -8.73 -4.93 -4.85
N TYR A 90 -8.18 -4.26 -3.86
CA TYR A 90 -7.89 -2.83 -3.88
C TYR A 90 -7.06 -2.39 -5.10
N ALA A 91 -5.88 -2.97 -5.30
CA ALA A 91 -5.00 -2.60 -6.40
C ALA A 91 -5.59 -2.92 -7.78
N SER A 92 -6.38 -4.00 -7.91
CA SER A 92 -7.04 -4.36 -9.16
C SER A 92 -8.17 -3.39 -9.50
N ARG A 93 -8.92 -2.88 -8.52
CA ARG A 93 -9.95 -1.84 -8.72
C ARG A 93 -9.32 -0.53 -9.22
N LEU A 94 -8.24 -0.07 -8.56
CA LEU A 94 -7.50 1.09 -9.05
C LEU A 94 -6.99 0.88 -10.47
N ARG A 95 -6.37 -0.26 -10.75
CA ARG A 95 -5.82 -0.56 -12.09
C ARG A 95 -6.88 -0.55 -13.18
N ALA A 96 -8.10 -1.01 -12.91
CA ALA A 96 -9.19 -1.01 -13.87
C ALA A 96 -9.63 0.39 -14.33
N ALA A 97 -9.33 1.42 -13.54
CA ALA A 97 -9.66 2.82 -13.84
C ALA A 97 -8.56 3.58 -14.58
N LEU A 98 -7.39 2.96 -14.78
CA LEU A 98 -6.26 3.62 -15.41
C LEU A 98 -6.42 3.61 -16.94
N ARG A 99 -6.06 4.72 -17.57
CA ARG A 99 -5.97 4.83 -19.02
C ARG A 99 -4.85 3.92 -19.54
N THR A 100 -5.06 3.31 -20.72
CA THR A 100 -4.16 2.29 -21.26
C THR A 100 -3.27 2.79 -22.39
N HIS A 101 -3.52 4.01 -22.90
CA HIS A 101 -2.77 4.63 -23.99
C HIS A 101 -1.81 5.71 -23.48
N GLU A 102 -0.65 5.80 -24.09
CA GLU A 102 0.33 6.85 -23.80
C GLU A 102 -0.09 8.21 -24.39
N PRO A 103 0.30 9.30 -23.75
CA PRO A 103 1.14 9.43 -22.56
C PRO A 103 0.37 9.30 -21.23
N PHE A 104 -0.94 9.13 -21.27
CA PHE A 104 -1.81 9.11 -20.10
C PHE A 104 -1.64 7.84 -19.25
N ARG A 105 -1.27 6.71 -19.87
CA ARG A 105 -1.02 5.46 -19.14
C ARG A 105 0.10 5.63 -18.10
N LYS A 106 1.24 6.21 -18.49
CA LYS A 106 2.36 6.47 -17.57
C LYS A 106 1.95 7.40 -16.44
N LEU A 107 1.22 8.48 -16.78
CA LEU A 107 0.69 9.42 -15.79
C LEU A 107 -0.19 8.71 -14.76
N ASP A 108 -1.16 7.94 -15.21
CA ASP A 108 -2.10 7.24 -14.34
C ASP A 108 -1.42 6.18 -13.46
N LEU A 109 -0.42 5.46 -13.97
CA LEU A 109 0.36 4.51 -13.19
C LEU A 109 1.11 5.20 -12.03
N LEU A 110 1.68 6.38 -12.29
CA LEU A 110 2.36 7.17 -11.26
C LEU A 110 1.37 7.70 -10.22
N LEU A 111 0.20 8.20 -10.65
CA LEU A 111 -0.84 8.69 -9.74
C LEU A 111 -1.47 7.58 -8.90
N SER A 112 -1.65 6.39 -9.49
CA SER A 112 -2.09 5.21 -8.75
C SER A 112 -1.08 4.80 -7.68
N GLY A 113 0.22 4.82 -7.99
CA GLY A 113 1.27 4.63 -7.01
C GLY A 113 1.17 5.64 -5.86
N ALA A 114 1.03 6.93 -6.19
CA ALA A 114 0.86 7.98 -5.18
C ALA A 114 -0.34 7.72 -4.24
N LEU A 115 -1.49 7.28 -4.77
CA LEU A 115 -2.67 6.99 -3.94
C LEU A 115 -2.45 5.79 -3.02
N ILE A 116 -1.77 4.74 -3.49
CA ILE A 116 -1.43 3.58 -2.67
C ILE A 116 -0.55 4.00 -1.50
N GLU A 117 0.51 4.78 -1.74
CA GLU A 117 1.41 5.29 -0.70
C GLU A 117 0.68 6.21 0.30
N ALA A 118 -0.21 7.08 -0.20
CA ALA A 118 -1.02 7.94 0.66
C ALA A 118 -1.92 7.13 1.60
N ARG A 119 -2.54 6.03 1.12
CA ARG A 119 -3.36 5.14 1.93
C ARG A 119 -2.52 4.35 2.93
N SER A 120 -1.36 3.87 2.53
CA SER A 120 -0.41 3.21 3.43
C SER A 120 0.00 4.13 4.56
N CYS A 121 0.40 5.36 4.23
CA CYS A 121 0.79 6.38 5.21
C CYS A 121 -0.35 6.71 6.21
N GLU A 122 -1.60 6.85 5.74
CA GLU A 122 -2.76 7.08 6.61
C GLU A 122 -2.98 5.91 7.57
N ARG A 123 -2.94 4.66 7.07
CA ARG A 123 -3.13 3.46 7.88
C ARG A 123 -2.00 3.24 8.89
N PHE A 124 -0.77 3.48 8.49
CA PHE A 124 0.37 3.45 9.43
C PHE A 124 0.19 4.45 10.55
N ARG A 125 -0.19 5.70 10.24
CA ARG A 125 -0.47 6.72 11.23
C ARG A 125 -1.58 6.32 12.19
N LEU A 126 -2.69 5.80 11.69
CA LEU A 126 -3.82 5.34 12.50
C LEU A 126 -3.39 4.23 13.46
N LEU A 127 -2.69 3.20 12.97
CA LEU A 127 -2.24 2.08 13.78
C LEU A 127 -1.16 2.48 14.80
N ALA A 128 -0.24 3.36 14.42
CA ALA A 128 0.80 3.88 15.31
C ALA A 128 0.25 4.81 16.40
N SER A 129 -0.89 5.47 16.16
CA SER A 129 -1.51 6.39 17.11
C SER A 129 -2.50 5.74 18.08
N LEU A 130 -2.71 4.43 17.99
CA LEU A 130 -3.59 3.72 18.91
C LEU A 130 -3.06 3.81 20.34
N PRO A 131 -3.95 3.96 21.34
CA PRO A 131 -3.54 3.98 22.75
C PRO A 131 -2.83 2.69 23.14
N GLU A 132 -1.88 2.80 24.09
CA GLU A 132 -1.27 1.62 24.69
C GLU A 132 -2.36 0.73 25.32
N GLY A 133 -2.29 -0.57 25.06
CA GLY A 133 -3.32 -1.51 25.51
C GLY A 133 -4.53 -1.65 24.60
N ALA A 134 -4.60 -0.92 23.49
CA ALA A 134 -5.67 -1.09 22.48
C ALA A 134 -5.65 -2.46 21.77
N GLY A 135 -4.71 -3.32 22.08
CA GLY A 135 -4.61 -4.69 21.53
C GLY A 135 -3.60 -4.86 20.39
N LEU A 136 -3.02 -3.76 19.88
CA LEU A 136 -1.90 -3.85 18.94
C LEU A 136 -0.59 -3.95 19.74
N PRO A 137 0.29 -4.95 19.48
CA PRO A 137 1.56 -5.07 20.17
C PRO A 137 2.45 -3.84 19.95
N ALA A 138 3.13 -3.37 21.01
CA ALA A 138 4.01 -2.20 20.95
C ALA A 138 5.08 -2.28 19.83
N PRO A 139 5.74 -3.42 19.55
CA PRO A 139 6.67 -3.53 18.43
C PRO A 139 6.01 -3.30 17.06
N VAL A 140 4.74 -3.70 16.88
CA VAL A 140 3.98 -3.50 15.65
C VAL A 140 3.62 -2.02 15.46
N ALA A 141 3.15 -1.36 16.51
CA ALA A 141 2.88 0.08 16.49
C ALA A 141 4.15 0.88 16.21
N ALA A 142 5.28 0.50 16.81
CA ALA A 142 6.60 1.13 16.58
C ALA A 142 7.08 0.95 15.13
N LEU A 143 6.87 -0.22 14.52
CA LEU A 143 7.16 -0.45 13.10
C LEU A 143 6.36 0.51 12.21
N TYR A 144 5.05 0.62 12.41
CA TYR A 144 4.20 1.51 11.61
C TYR A 144 4.56 2.98 11.79
N ALA A 145 4.92 3.40 13.01
CA ALA A 145 5.44 4.75 13.27
C ALA A 145 6.75 5.04 12.49
N ALA A 146 7.63 4.05 12.40
CA ALA A 146 8.90 4.19 11.67
C ALA A 146 8.70 4.25 10.15
N LEU A 147 7.74 3.50 9.60
CA LEU A 147 7.49 3.42 8.15
C LEU A 147 6.70 4.63 7.61
N GLU A 148 5.84 5.27 8.42
CA GLU A 148 4.98 6.38 7.97
C GLU A 148 5.74 7.46 7.20
N ALA A 149 6.91 7.87 7.67
CA ALA A 149 7.72 8.91 7.03
C ALA A 149 8.27 8.47 5.66
N SER A 150 8.53 7.19 5.46
CA SER A 150 8.95 6.64 4.16
C SER A 150 7.83 6.71 3.15
N GLU A 151 6.64 6.23 3.50
CA GLU A 151 5.46 6.26 2.64
C GLU A 151 5.09 7.69 2.22
N ALA A 152 5.22 8.64 3.14
CA ALA A 152 5.03 10.05 2.81
C ALA A 152 6.05 10.57 1.77
N ARG A 153 7.31 10.09 1.80
CA ARG A 153 8.32 10.42 0.78
C ARG A 153 8.04 9.72 -0.55
N HIS A 154 7.58 8.47 -0.53
CA HIS A 154 7.21 7.71 -1.72
C HIS A 154 6.03 8.36 -2.44
N TYR A 155 4.98 8.77 -1.72
CA TYR A 155 3.89 9.57 -2.24
C TYR A 155 4.39 10.80 -3.00
N GLN A 156 5.26 11.60 -2.36
CA GLN A 156 5.84 12.80 -2.97
C GLN A 156 6.73 12.48 -4.18
N LEU A 157 7.43 11.35 -4.15
CA LEU A 157 8.24 10.91 -5.28
C LEU A 157 7.37 10.63 -6.51
N TYR A 158 6.29 9.88 -6.36
CA TYR A 158 5.37 9.58 -7.44
C TYR A 158 4.74 10.85 -8.03
N LEU A 159 4.33 11.81 -7.20
CA LEU A 159 3.80 13.09 -7.68
C LEU A 159 4.83 13.88 -8.49
N ARG A 160 6.07 13.97 -8.01
CA ARG A 160 7.14 14.66 -8.76
C ARG A 160 7.44 14.00 -10.10
N LEU A 161 7.41 12.67 -10.16
CA LEU A 161 7.58 11.93 -11.42
C LEU A 161 6.40 12.17 -12.37
N ALA A 162 5.18 12.27 -11.85
CA ALA A 162 3.99 12.59 -12.63
C ALA A 162 4.04 14.02 -13.19
N GLU A 163 4.43 15.02 -12.38
CA GLU A 163 4.62 16.43 -12.83
C GLU A 163 5.64 16.51 -13.98
N ARG A 164 6.80 15.88 -13.79
CA ARG A 164 7.85 15.87 -14.81
C ARG A 164 7.35 15.20 -16.08
N HIS A 165 6.70 14.02 -15.97
CA HIS A 165 6.16 13.33 -17.13
C HIS A 165 5.12 14.17 -17.88
N ALA A 166 4.22 14.86 -17.18
CA ALA A 166 3.21 15.71 -17.80
C ALA A 166 3.83 16.83 -18.66
N GLN A 167 4.94 17.43 -18.18
CA GLN A 167 5.69 18.45 -18.93
C GLN A 167 6.44 17.86 -20.12
N GLU A 168 7.21 16.78 -19.91
CA GLU A 168 8.02 16.15 -20.97
C GLU A 168 7.18 15.56 -22.10
N ALA A 169 5.97 15.07 -21.79
CA ALA A 169 5.01 14.54 -22.75
C ALA A 169 4.15 15.61 -23.44
N GLY A 170 4.37 16.89 -23.15
CA GLY A 170 3.60 17.99 -23.74
C GLY A 170 2.14 18.05 -23.27
N LEU A 171 1.81 17.44 -22.14
CA LEU A 171 0.46 17.50 -21.55
C LEU A 171 0.20 18.83 -20.83
N ALA A 172 1.27 19.54 -20.50
CA ALA A 172 1.25 20.86 -19.89
C ALA A 172 2.54 21.63 -20.27
N GLU A 173 2.40 22.90 -20.64
CA GLU A 173 3.54 23.74 -20.99
C GLU A 173 4.26 24.32 -19.76
N ARG A 174 3.48 24.60 -18.73
CA ARG A 174 3.97 25.20 -17.47
C ARG A 174 3.76 24.26 -16.29
N ARG A 175 4.62 24.37 -15.29
CA ARG A 175 4.50 23.57 -14.06
C ARG A 175 3.15 23.73 -13.35
N ALA A 176 2.57 24.94 -13.35
CA ALA A 176 1.27 25.20 -12.76
C ALA A 176 0.14 24.42 -13.49
N GLU A 177 0.23 24.31 -14.82
CA GLU A 177 -0.71 23.53 -15.64
C GLU A 177 -0.54 22.03 -15.38
N ALA A 178 0.69 21.55 -15.28
CA ALA A 178 0.96 20.16 -14.88
C ALA A 178 0.35 19.85 -13.51
N GLY A 179 0.54 20.75 -12.53
CA GLY A 179 -0.06 20.62 -11.20
C GLY A 179 -1.59 20.55 -11.25
N ALA A 180 -2.24 21.42 -12.05
CA ALA A 180 -3.70 21.43 -12.21
C ALA A 180 -4.21 20.13 -12.89
N LEU A 181 -3.53 19.67 -13.93
CA LEU A 181 -3.84 18.41 -14.62
C LEU A 181 -3.77 17.22 -13.66
N ILE A 182 -2.68 17.16 -12.88
CA ILE A 182 -2.45 16.11 -11.89
C ILE A 182 -3.52 16.16 -10.80
N ALA A 183 -3.79 17.33 -10.24
CA ALA A 183 -4.79 17.50 -9.19
C ALA A 183 -6.17 17.04 -9.65
N THR A 184 -6.56 17.38 -10.88
CA THR A 184 -7.82 16.94 -11.48
C THR A 184 -7.86 15.41 -11.61
N ARG A 185 -6.84 14.81 -12.21
CA ARG A 185 -6.83 13.36 -12.43
C ARG A 185 -6.69 12.57 -11.14
N LEU A 186 -5.89 13.07 -10.21
CA LEU A 186 -5.74 12.48 -8.88
C LEU A 186 -7.07 12.49 -8.11
N ALA A 187 -7.86 13.59 -8.22
CA ALA A 187 -9.17 13.70 -7.60
C ALA A 187 -10.18 12.68 -8.17
N GLU A 188 -10.12 12.41 -9.49
CA GLU A 188 -10.95 11.37 -10.13
C GLU A 188 -10.57 9.97 -9.62
N LEU A 189 -9.28 9.63 -9.60
CA LEU A 189 -8.80 8.34 -9.12
C LEU A 189 -9.03 8.16 -7.62
N ALA A 190 -8.97 9.23 -6.83
CA ALA A 190 -9.21 9.20 -5.40
C ALA A 190 -10.67 8.84 -5.02
N VAL A 191 -11.64 9.07 -5.91
CA VAL A 191 -13.01 8.58 -5.71
C VAL A 191 -13.05 7.05 -5.77
N ILE A 192 -12.36 6.47 -6.74
CA ILE A 192 -12.27 5.02 -6.95
C ILE A 192 -11.45 4.37 -5.81
N GLU A 193 -10.39 5.05 -5.40
CA GLU A 193 -9.57 4.64 -4.26
C GLU A 193 -10.42 4.59 -2.98
N ALA A 194 -11.16 5.65 -2.69
CA ALA A 194 -12.02 5.74 -1.52
C ALA A 194 -13.05 4.60 -1.50
N GLU A 195 -13.71 4.33 -2.63
CA GLU A 195 -14.63 3.21 -2.76
C GLU A 195 -13.92 1.87 -2.51
N ALA A 196 -12.74 1.68 -3.08
CA ALA A 196 -11.96 0.45 -2.90
C ALA A 196 -11.50 0.24 -1.44
N ALA A 197 -11.18 1.33 -0.73
CA ALA A 197 -10.67 1.31 0.64
C ALA A 197 -11.76 1.28 1.72
N THR A 198 -13.03 1.56 1.37
CA THR A 198 -14.13 1.68 2.34
C THR A 198 -15.29 0.72 2.10
N SER A 199 -15.45 0.20 0.86
CA SER A 199 -16.52 -0.77 0.56
C SER A 199 -16.30 -2.08 1.31
N PRO A 200 -17.39 -2.76 1.74
CA PRO A 200 -17.29 -4.04 2.41
C PRO A 200 -16.45 -5.06 1.64
N ASP A 201 -15.55 -5.75 2.35
CA ASP A 201 -14.66 -6.76 1.78
C ASP A 201 -14.78 -8.07 2.57
N THR A 202 -14.89 -9.19 1.87
CA THR A 202 -14.91 -10.53 2.45
C THR A 202 -13.53 -11.03 2.84
N GLU A 203 -12.46 -10.38 2.37
CA GLU A 203 -11.09 -10.73 2.69
C GLU A 203 -10.40 -9.58 3.41
N PHE A 204 -10.00 -9.80 4.65
CA PHE A 204 -9.22 -8.80 5.37
C PHE A 204 -7.80 -8.71 4.80
N ARG A 205 -7.40 -7.51 4.40
CA ARG A 205 -6.08 -7.16 3.85
C ARG A 205 -5.65 -5.78 4.32
N PHE A 206 -4.36 -5.49 4.20
CA PHE A 206 -3.84 -4.18 4.57
C PHE A 206 -4.56 -3.03 3.84
N HIS A 207 -4.96 -3.21 2.57
CA HIS A 207 -5.72 -2.22 1.79
C HIS A 207 -7.20 -2.61 1.55
N SER A 208 -7.75 -3.61 2.24
CA SER A 208 -9.17 -3.94 2.11
C SER A 208 -10.07 -2.81 2.65
N GLY A 209 -11.33 -2.84 2.27
CA GLY A 209 -12.37 -2.06 2.90
C GLY A 209 -12.73 -2.58 4.30
N GLU A 210 -13.87 -2.15 4.80
CA GLU A 210 -14.39 -2.66 6.08
C GLU A 210 -14.78 -4.14 5.97
N PRO A 211 -14.78 -4.90 7.08
CA PRO A 211 -15.23 -6.28 7.06
C PRO A 211 -16.70 -6.37 6.61
N ALA A 212 -16.99 -7.29 5.66
CA ALA A 212 -18.36 -7.56 5.27
C ALA A 212 -19.13 -8.16 6.45
N ALA A 213 -20.37 -7.71 6.68
CA ALA A 213 -21.22 -8.24 7.72
C ALA A 213 -21.47 -9.76 7.49
N GLY A 214 -21.08 -10.60 8.44
CA GLY A 214 -21.37 -12.03 8.42
C GLY A 214 -20.18 -12.98 8.42
N GLU A 215 -18.93 -12.53 8.43
CA GLU A 215 -17.83 -13.44 8.70
C GLU A 215 -17.79 -13.79 10.20
N PRO A 216 -17.93 -15.09 10.57
CA PRO A 216 -17.66 -15.51 11.94
C PRO A 216 -16.19 -15.23 12.26
N ALA A 217 -15.90 -14.80 13.48
CA ALA A 217 -14.54 -14.73 13.99
C ALA A 217 -13.84 -16.06 13.65
N VAL A 218 -12.82 -16.01 12.79
CA VAL A 218 -12.01 -17.19 12.53
C VAL A 218 -11.40 -17.55 13.87
N GLY A 219 -11.78 -18.72 14.39
CA GLY A 219 -11.26 -19.25 15.64
C GLY A 219 -9.74 -19.32 15.61
N GLU A 220 -9.15 -19.42 16.79
CA GLU A 220 -7.71 -19.60 17.00
C GLU A 220 -7.09 -20.49 15.93
N PRO A 221 -5.86 -20.21 15.47
CA PRO A 221 -5.21 -21.05 14.48
C PRO A 221 -5.15 -22.48 15.00
N VAL A 222 -5.99 -23.35 14.44
CA VAL A 222 -5.90 -24.79 14.68
C VAL A 222 -4.61 -25.24 14.02
N LEU A 223 -3.54 -25.29 14.78
CA LEU A 223 -2.34 -26.03 14.42
C LEU A 223 -2.78 -27.49 14.26
N ARG A 224 -2.86 -27.95 13.05
CA ARG A 224 -3.12 -29.39 12.80
C ARG A 224 -1.91 -30.16 13.28
N GLU A 225 -2.11 -31.20 14.07
CA GLU A 225 -1.06 -32.10 14.55
C GLU A 225 -0.19 -32.67 13.40
N SER A 226 -0.68 -32.65 12.16
CA SER A 226 0.06 -33.02 10.97
C SER A 226 1.23 -32.11 10.65
N ASP A 227 1.28 -30.89 11.16
CA ASP A 227 2.35 -29.92 10.87
C ASP A 227 3.54 -30.04 11.84
N LEU A 228 3.39 -30.84 12.89
CA LEU A 228 4.42 -31.11 13.90
C LEU A 228 5.23 -32.37 13.65
N SER A 229 4.81 -33.24 12.73
CA SER A 229 5.48 -34.54 12.47
C SER A 229 6.60 -34.52 11.42
N ALA A 230 6.92 -33.37 10.84
CA ALA A 230 7.94 -33.23 9.80
C ALA A 230 9.30 -32.69 10.30
N ARG A 231 9.57 -32.74 11.60
CA ARG A 231 10.87 -32.38 12.19
C ARG A 231 11.35 -33.50 13.14
N GLU A 232 11.82 -34.58 12.59
CA GLU A 232 12.81 -35.47 13.22
C GLU A 232 13.85 -35.90 12.18
N PRO A 233 15.07 -36.16 12.61
CA PRO A 233 16.37 -35.74 12.07
C PRO A 233 16.83 -36.44 10.79
#